data_1476f478880fd155f37b6b9219c10183
#
_entry.id   1476f478880fd155f37b6b9219c10183
#
_cell.length_a   1.000
_cell.length_b   1.000
_cell.length_c   1.000
_cell.angle_alpha   90.00
_cell.angle_beta   90.00
_cell.angle_gamma   90.00
#
_symmetry.space_group_name_H-M   'P 1'
#
loop_
_entity.id
_entity.type
_entity.pdbx_description
1 polymer ?
#
loop_
_entity_poly.entity_id
_entity_poly.type
_entity_poly.pdbx_seq_one_letter_code
_entity_poly.pdbx_strand_id
1 'polypeptide(L)' 'MSLENAPDEVKLAVDLIMLLENHDIPAETVLKALEIVKRDFEGKISPHPGPLP' A
#
# COMPACT_ATOMS: atom_id res chain seq x y z
N MET A 1 11.12 -19.71 -0.89
CA MET A 1 11.91 -18.50 -0.75
C MET A 1 11.64 -17.86 0.60
N SER A 2 12.69 -17.45 1.27
CA SER A 2 12.55 -16.83 2.58
C SER A 2 12.12 -15.39 2.43
N LEU A 3 11.24 -14.91 3.32
CA LEU A 3 10.84 -13.51 3.34
C LEU A 3 12.03 -12.59 3.59
N GLU A 4 13.05 -13.07 4.29
CA GLU A 4 14.24 -12.27 4.57
C GLU A 4 14.97 -11.86 3.30
N ASN A 5 14.87 -12.67 2.25
CA ASN A 5 15.51 -12.41 0.98
C ASN A 5 14.58 -11.76 -0.04
N ALA A 6 13.33 -11.49 0.34
CA ALA A 6 12.38 -10.86 -0.55
C ALA A 6 12.66 -9.36 -0.67
N PRO A 7 12.29 -8.74 -1.79
CA PRO A 7 12.37 -7.29 -1.92
C PRO A 7 11.55 -6.59 -0.83
N ASP A 8 11.93 -5.38 -0.51
CA ASP A 8 11.26 -4.61 0.55
C ASP A 8 9.77 -4.45 0.30
N GLU A 9 9.37 -4.25 -0.95
CA GLU A 9 7.95 -4.09 -1.27
C GLU A 9 7.16 -5.35 -1.01
N VAL A 10 7.78 -6.52 -1.19
CA VAL A 10 7.11 -7.80 -0.91
C VAL A 10 6.95 -7.98 0.60
N LYS A 11 7.98 -7.67 1.36
CA LYS A 11 7.92 -7.76 2.82
C LYS A 11 6.83 -6.85 3.37
N LEU A 12 6.81 -5.62 2.88
CA LEU A 12 5.81 -4.65 3.32
C LEU A 12 4.40 -5.08 2.95
N ALA A 13 4.24 -5.62 1.74
CA ALA A 13 2.94 -6.10 1.30
C ALA A 13 2.43 -7.24 2.19
N VAL A 14 3.30 -8.17 2.54
CA VAL A 14 2.92 -9.28 3.42
C VAL A 14 2.51 -8.76 4.79
N ASP A 15 3.29 -7.86 5.36
CA ASP A 15 2.97 -7.26 6.65
C ASP A 15 1.62 -6.54 6.61
N LEU A 16 1.37 -5.82 5.53
CA LEU A 16 0.14 -5.08 5.36
C LEU A 16 -1.06 -6.01 5.23
N ILE A 17 -0.91 -7.09 4.47
CA ILE A 17 -1.96 -8.09 4.32
C ILE A 17 -2.33 -8.67 5.69
N MET A 18 -1.33 -9.03 6.48
CA MET A 18 -1.57 -9.59 7.80
C MET A 18 -2.26 -8.60 8.72
N LEU A 19 -1.85 -7.35 8.67
CA LEU A 19 -2.47 -6.29 9.46
C LEU A 19 -3.94 -6.11 9.09
N LEU A 20 -4.22 -6.05 7.80
CA LEU A 20 -5.57 -5.83 7.30
C LEU A 20 -6.47 -7.01 7.60
N GLU A 21 -5.94 -8.23 7.50
CA GLU A 21 -6.72 -9.42 7.83
C GLU A 21 -7.04 -9.49 9.31
N ASN A 22 -6.11 -9.08 10.16
CA ASN A 22 -6.35 -9.06 11.60
C ASN A 22 -7.43 -8.08 12.01
N HIS A 23 -7.66 -7.05 11.21
CA HIS A 23 -8.69 -6.05 11.50
C HIS A 23 -10.05 -6.40 10.88
N ASP A 24 -10.15 -7.54 10.20
CA ASP A 24 -11.41 -8.00 9.60
C ASP A 24 -12.04 -6.99 8.67
N ILE A 25 -11.22 -6.31 7.89
CA ILE A 25 -11.71 -5.30 6.95
C ILE A 25 -12.17 -5.99 5.67
N PRO A 26 -13.37 -5.67 5.15
CA PRO A 26 -13.82 -6.25 3.89
C PRO A 26 -12.84 -5.98 2.76
N ALA A 27 -12.67 -6.96 1.88
CA ALA A 27 -11.72 -6.86 0.78
C ALA A 27 -11.99 -5.64 -0.10
N GLU A 28 -13.25 -5.34 -0.35
CA GLU A 28 -13.61 -4.18 -1.17
C GLU A 28 -13.16 -2.87 -0.56
N THR A 29 -13.30 -2.76 0.77
CA THR A 29 -12.84 -1.57 1.48
C THR A 29 -11.33 -1.45 1.42
N VAL A 30 -10.63 -2.58 1.56
CA VAL A 30 -9.17 -2.59 1.48
C VAL A 30 -8.72 -2.11 0.11
N LEU A 31 -9.33 -2.60 -0.95
CA LEU A 31 -8.94 -2.22 -2.30
C LEU A 31 -9.15 -0.72 -2.55
N LYS A 32 -10.25 -0.17 -2.06
CA LYS A 32 -10.50 1.26 -2.19
C LYS A 32 -9.49 2.08 -1.39
N ALA A 33 -9.17 1.62 -0.19
CA ALA A 33 -8.19 2.31 0.64
C ALA A 33 -6.82 2.29 0.00
N LEU A 34 -6.43 1.16 -0.59
CA LEU A 34 -5.13 1.04 -1.24
C LEU A 34 -4.99 1.97 -2.44
N GLU A 35 -6.08 2.24 -3.15
CA GLU A 35 -6.02 3.21 -4.23
C GLU A 35 -5.71 4.60 -3.73
N ILE A 36 -6.28 4.97 -2.59
CA ILE A 36 -6.00 6.27 -1.97
C ILE A 36 -4.55 6.34 -1.54
N VAL A 37 -4.06 5.29 -0.90
CA VAL A 37 -2.66 5.21 -0.46
C VAL A 37 -1.72 5.30 -1.66
N LYS A 38 -2.05 4.58 -2.72
CA LYS A 38 -1.23 4.59 -3.93
C LYS A 38 -1.10 5.99 -4.49
N ARG A 39 -2.21 6.71 -4.59
CA ARG A 39 -2.20 8.08 -5.12
C ARG A 39 -1.36 9.00 -4.27
N ASP A 40 -1.44 8.85 -2.95
CA ASP A 40 -0.67 9.67 -2.04
C ASP A 40 0.83 9.50 -2.30
N PHE A 41 1.27 8.26 -2.41
CA PHE A 41 2.67 7.98 -2.62
C PHE A 41 3.15 8.30 -4.03
N GLU A 42 2.29 8.16 -5.01
CA GLU A 42 2.63 8.59 -6.37
C GLU A 42 2.93 10.09 -6.40
N GLY A 43 2.18 10.88 -5.66
CA GLY A 43 2.44 12.31 -5.53
C GLY A 43 3.77 12.62 -4.86
N LYS A 44 4.21 11.77 -3.94
CA LYS A 44 5.48 11.97 -3.25
C LYS A 44 6.68 11.65 -4.12
N ILE A 45 6.53 10.68 -5.01
CA ILE A 45 7.62 10.28 -5.91
C ILE A 45 7.75 11.26 -7.07
N SER A 46 6.62 11.66 -7.63
CA SER A 46 6.58 12.52 -8.82
C SER A 46 5.79 13.78 -8.49
N PRO A 47 6.44 14.75 -7.84
CA PRO A 47 5.74 15.97 -7.47
C PRO A 47 5.18 16.66 -8.71
N HIS A 48 3.94 17.07 -8.63
CA HIS A 48 3.27 17.77 -9.70
C HIS A 48 3.60 19.26 -9.66
N PRO A 49 3.73 19.87 -10.82
CA PRO A 49 3.97 21.32 -10.85
C PRO A 49 2.74 22.12 -10.42
N GLY A 50 1.58 21.50 -10.39
CA GLY A 50 0.36 22.16 -9.96
C GLY A 50 -0.09 21.67 -8.60
N PRO A 51 -1.21 22.22 -8.12
CA PRO A 51 -1.77 21.78 -6.84
C PRO A 51 -2.21 20.34 -6.93
N LEU A 52 -2.10 19.64 -5.81
CA LEU A 52 -2.55 18.26 -5.74
C LEU A 52 -4.08 18.22 -5.75
N PRO A 53 -4.63 17.23 -6.41
CA PRO A 53 -6.08 17.05 -6.41
C PRO A 53 -6.59 16.68 -5.03
#